data_269c61d59994cf88212ce4372e4d2d4f
#
_entry.id   269c61d59994cf88212ce4372e4d2d4f
#
_cell.length_a   1.000
_cell.length_b   1.000
_cell.length_c   1.000
_cell.angle_alpha   90.00
_cell.angle_beta   90.00
_cell.angle_gamma   90.00
#
_symmetry.space_group_name_H-M   'P 1'
#
loop_
_entity.id
_entity.type
_entity.pdbx_description
1 polymer ?
#
loop_
_entity_poly.entity_id
_entity_poly.type
_entity_poly.pdbx_seq_one_letter_code
_entity_poly.pdbx_strand_id
1 'polypeptide(L)'
;MNTSLINQKNQTCIDTCNECAMMCEACCTECMSNTEMAGMMGRCMMKCRDCAMMCTMTAMMMARGSEYSKQMCEMCATICDACAMECEKMGNKMEACKECAEMCKKCAQECRNMMR
;
A
#
# COMPACT_ATOMS: atom_id res chain seq x y z
N MET A 1 -8.12 -6.59 12.63
CA MET A 1 -8.27 -6.65 14.09
C MET A 1 -9.05 -5.46 14.59
N ASN A 2 -10.12 -5.69 15.32
CA ASN A 2 -10.93 -4.64 15.94
C ASN A 2 -10.77 -4.69 17.45
N THR A 3 -10.36 -3.59 18.03
CA THR A 3 -10.27 -3.47 19.48
C THR A 3 -10.94 -2.17 19.92
N SER A 4 -11.40 -2.13 21.16
CA SER A 4 -12.00 -0.92 21.71
C SER A 4 -10.97 0.18 21.97
N LEU A 5 -9.67 -0.14 21.88
CA LEU A 5 -8.58 0.81 22.06
C LEU A 5 -8.34 1.67 20.82
N ILE A 6 -8.85 1.23 19.67
CA ILE A 6 -8.63 1.91 18.39
C ILE A 6 -9.95 2.52 17.94
N ASN A 7 -9.98 3.84 17.68
CA ASN A 7 -11.20 4.46 17.19
C ASN A 7 -11.50 4.00 15.74
N GLN A 8 -12.78 4.16 15.33
CA GLN A 8 -13.25 3.64 14.04
C GLN A 8 -12.47 4.20 12.84
N LYS A 9 -12.14 5.48 12.87
CA LYS A 9 -11.41 6.11 11.77
C LYS A 9 -10.02 5.51 11.61
N ASN A 10 -9.32 5.33 12.73
CA ASN A 10 -8.00 4.70 12.73
C ASN A 10 -8.10 3.25 12.27
N GLN A 11 -9.13 2.53 12.75
CA GLN A 11 -9.30 1.13 12.38
C GLN A 11 -9.48 0.95 10.87
N THR A 12 -10.25 1.83 10.24
CA THR A 12 -10.47 1.78 8.80
C THR A 12 -9.16 1.96 8.05
N CYS A 13 -8.36 2.95 8.46
CA CYS A 13 -7.07 3.20 7.82
C CYS A 13 -6.08 2.05 8.06
N ILE A 14 -6.05 1.52 9.30
CA ILE A 14 -5.20 0.37 9.64
C ILE A 14 -5.55 -0.82 8.76
N ASP A 15 -6.83 -1.13 8.63
CA ASP A 15 -7.29 -2.26 7.82
C ASP A 15 -6.89 -2.08 6.36
N THR A 16 -7.08 -0.88 5.82
CA THR A 16 -6.72 -0.59 4.43
C THR A 16 -5.21 -0.68 4.20
N CYS A 17 -4.42 -0.16 5.13
CA CYS A 17 -2.96 -0.27 5.05
C CYS A 17 -2.52 -1.73 5.05
N ASN A 18 -3.11 -2.57 5.90
CA ASN A 18 -2.78 -3.98 5.95
C ASN A 18 -3.18 -4.70 4.67
N GLU A 19 -4.34 -4.41 4.13
CA GLU A 19 -4.78 -4.98 2.85
C GLU A 19 -3.84 -4.57 1.72
N CYS A 20 -3.44 -3.30 1.70
CA CYS A 20 -2.52 -2.79 0.68
C CYS A 20 -1.16 -3.48 0.77
N ALA A 21 -0.65 -3.66 1.99
CA ALA A 21 0.63 -4.35 2.20
C ALA A 21 0.59 -5.77 1.63
N MET A 22 -0.50 -6.49 1.89
CA MET A 22 -0.65 -7.86 1.39
C MET A 22 -0.79 -7.88 -0.13
N MET A 23 -1.54 -6.96 -0.70
CA MET A 23 -1.70 -6.87 -2.16
C MET A 23 -0.36 -6.56 -2.84
N CYS A 24 0.44 -5.66 -2.26
CA CYS A 24 1.76 -5.32 -2.78
C CYS A 24 2.70 -6.52 -2.74
N GLU A 25 2.66 -7.30 -1.67
CA GLU A 25 3.47 -8.51 -1.57
C GLU A 25 3.05 -9.53 -2.63
N ALA A 26 1.75 -9.75 -2.80
CA ALA A 26 1.22 -10.66 -3.80
C ALA A 26 1.58 -10.21 -5.22
N CYS A 27 1.46 -8.92 -5.49
CA CYS A 27 1.82 -8.35 -6.80
C CYS A 27 3.29 -8.56 -7.10
N CYS A 28 4.15 -8.32 -6.13
CA CYS A 28 5.59 -8.52 -6.29
C CYS A 28 5.90 -9.98 -6.64
N THR A 29 5.25 -10.92 -5.96
CA THR A 29 5.43 -12.35 -6.21
C THR A 29 4.99 -12.72 -7.63
N GLU A 30 3.83 -12.21 -8.06
CA GLU A 30 3.34 -12.45 -9.42
C GLU A 30 4.30 -11.91 -10.47
N CYS A 31 4.85 -10.70 -10.23
CA CYS A 31 5.81 -10.11 -11.15
C CYS A 31 7.08 -10.96 -11.26
N MET A 32 7.58 -11.46 -10.14
CA MET A 32 8.77 -12.30 -10.12
C MET A 32 8.54 -13.65 -10.80
N SER A 33 7.31 -14.14 -10.76
CA SER A 33 6.96 -15.43 -11.37
C SER A 33 6.76 -15.33 -12.87
N ASN A 34 6.57 -14.13 -13.41
CA ASN A 34 6.38 -13.94 -14.85
C ASN A 34 7.73 -13.68 -15.51
N THR A 35 8.39 -14.76 -15.95
CA THR A 35 9.74 -14.69 -16.51
C THR A 35 9.80 -13.89 -17.81
N GLU A 36 8.71 -13.85 -18.57
CA GLU A 36 8.69 -13.10 -19.84
C GLU A 36 8.77 -11.60 -19.61
N MET A 37 8.25 -11.14 -18.49
CA MET A 37 8.14 -9.72 -18.22
C MET A 37 9.03 -9.24 -17.08
N ALA A 38 9.77 -10.13 -16.45
CA ALA A 38 10.57 -9.80 -15.26
C ALA A 38 11.50 -8.60 -15.49
N GLY A 39 12.12 -8.50 -16.67
CA GLY A 39 13.01 -7.38 -16.96
C GLY A 39 12.31 -6.03 -17.05
N MET A 40 10.99 -6.03 -17.29
CA MET A 40 10.21 -4.81 -17.43
C MET A 40 9.57 -4.38 -16.11
N MET A 41 9.60 -5.24 -15.10
CA MET A 41 8.84 -5.06 -13.86
C MET A 41 9.68 -4.65 -12.66
N GLY A 42 10.98 -4.39 -12.86
CA GLY A 42 11.85 -4.04 -11.76
C GLY A 42 11.37 -2.88 -10.92
N ARG A 43 10.96 -1.79 -11.55
CA ARG A 43 10.46 -0.62 -10.83
C ARG A 43 9.16 -0.91 -10.09
N CYS A 44 8.26 -1.66 -10.74
CA CYS A 44 7.00 -2.04 -10.11
C CYS A 44 7.25 -2.88 -8.85
N MET A 45 8.14 -3.86 -8.94
CA MET A 45 8.48 -4.71 -7.79
C MET A 45 9.10 -3.91 -6.65
N MET A 46 10.01 -2.99 -6.97
CA MET A 46 10.65 -2.15 -5.95
C MET A 46 9.62 -1.25 -5.26
N LYS A 47 8.71 -0.65 -6.02
CA LYS A 47 7.67 0.20 -5.45
C LYS A 47 6.69 -0.59 -4.61
N CYS A 48 6.34 -1.81 -5.04
CA CYS A 48 5.48 -2.69 -4.25
C CYS A 48 6.13 -3.04 -2.91
N ARG A 49 7.42 -3.29 -2.90
CA ARG A 49 8.12 -3.63 -1.66
C ARG A 49 8.18 -2.45 -0.71
N ASP A 50 8.50 -1.26 -1.23
CA ASP A 50 8.50 -0.04 -0.42
C ASP A 50 7.10 0.22 0.14
N CYS A 51 6.09 0.07 -0.69
CA CYS A 51 4.70 0.31 -0.29
C CYS A 51 4.24 -0.67 0.79
N ALA A 52 4.56 -1.96 0.63
CA ALA A 52 4.21 -2.97 1.62
C ALA A 52 4.82 -2.66 2.98
N MET A 53 6.10 -2.28 2.99
CA MET A 53 6.80 -1.92 4.22
C MET A 53 6.18 -0.69 4.87
N MET A 54 5.96 0.36 4.07
CA MET A 54 5.39 1.61 4.57
C MET A 54 3.98 1.42 5.14
N CYS A 55 3.15 0.68 4.43
CA CYS A 55 1.78 0.41 4.89
C CYS A 55 1.78 -0.36 6.22
N THR A 56 2.65 -1.36 6.34
CA THR A 56 2.75 -2.14 7.57
C THR A 56 3.19 -1.26 8.74
N MET A 57 4.21 -0.43 8.54
CA MET A 57 4.69 0.49 9.57
C MET A 57 3.61 1.49 9.97
N THR A 58 2.91 2.05 9.00
CA THR A 58 1.86 3.03 9.26
C THR A 58 0.74 2.39 10.10
N ALA A 59 0.32 1.18 9.73
CA ALA A 59 -0.71 0.46 10.48
C ALA A 59 -0.30 0.25 11.94
N MET A 60 0.95 -0.17 12.17
CA MET A 60 1.45 -0.40 13.51
C MET A 60 1.50 0.88 14.34
N MET A 61 1.99 1.96 13.75
CA MET A 61 2.11 3.24 14.46
C MET A 61 0.74 3.83 14.78
N MET A 62 -0.22 3.68 13.87
CA MET A 62 -1.59 4.12 14.14
C MET A 62 -2.24 3.29 15.24
N ALA A 63 -1.98 1.98 15.25
CA ALA A 63 -2.55 1.09 16.26
C ALA A 63 -2.08 1.46 17.66
N ARG A 64 -0.82 1.90 17.81
CA ARG A 64 -0.30 2.31 19.12
C ARG A 64 -0.59 3.78 19.46
N GLY A 65 -1.27 4.50 18.58
CA GLY A 65 -1.58 5.91 18.81
C GLY A 65 -0.36 6.81 18.80
N SER A 66 0.59 6.55 17.90
CA SER A 66 1.83 7.32 17.81
C SER A 66 1.56 8.80 17.52
N GLU A 67 2.33 9.68 18.15
CA GLU A 67 2.28 11.12 17.86
C GLU A 67 2.75 11.43 16.44
N TYR A 68 3.39 10.48 15.77
CA TYR A 68 3.86 10.63 14.38
C TYR A 68 2.93 10.03 13.34
N SER A 69 1.72 9.64 13.74
CA SER A 69 0.76 8.99 12.84
C SER A 69 0.43 9.83 11.61
N LYS A 70 0.27 11.14 11.77
CA LYS A 70 -0.04 12.02 10.63
C LYS A 70 1.11 12.05 9.62
N GLN A 71 2.34 12.18 10.09
CA GLN A 71 3.52 12.18 9.23
C GLN A 71 3.67 10.85 8.50
N MET A 72 3.38 9.75 9.20
CA MET A 72 3.42 8.42 8.59
C MET A 72 2.35 8.26 7.53
N CYS A 73 1.15 8.74 7.79
CA CYS A 73 0.06 8.71 6.80
C CYS A 73 0.39 9.53 5.56
N GLU A 74 1.01 10.68 5.75
CA GLU A 74 1.43 11.52 4.64
C GLU A 74 2.46 10.80 3.76
N MET A 75 3.49 10.22 4.37
CA MET A 75 4.50 9.47 3.63
C MET A 75 3.90 8.22 2.98
N CYS A 76 3.02 7.54 3.70
CA CYS A 76 2.34 6.35 3.17
C CYS A 76 1.54 6.70 1.92
N ALA A 77 0.78 7.80 1.96
CA ALA A 77 0.01 8.24 0.80
C ALA A 77 0.92 8.51 -0.40
N THR A 78 2.05 9.18 -0.18
CA THR A 78 3.01 9.48 -1.23
C THR A 78 3.57 8.20 -1.86
N ILE A 79 3.96 7.24 -1.02
CA ILE A 79 4.53 5.98 -1.50
C ILE A 79 3.47 5.13 -2.20
N CYS A 80 2.25 5.11 -1.68
CA CYS A 80 1.13 4.41 -2.31
C CYS A 80 0.84 4.97 -3.70
N ASP A 81 0.84 6.30 -3.85
CA ASP A 81 0.63 6.93 -5.15
C ASP A 81 1.73 6.54 -6.15
N ALA A 82 2.99 6.55 -5.70
CA ALA A 82 4.12 6.18 -6.55
C ALA A 82 4.00 4.71 -6.99
N CYS A 83 3.60 3.84 -6.07
CA CYS A 83 3.39 2.43 -6.38
C CYS A 83 2.25 2.25 -7.38
N ALA A 84 1.13 2.96 -7.18
CA ALA A 84 0.00 2.90 -8.09
C ALA A 84 0.41 3.29 -9.51
N MET A 85 1.20 4.35 -9.65
CA MET A 85 1.65 4.81 -10.97
C MET A 85 2.47 3.75 -11.69
N GLU A 86 3.39 3.11 -11.00
CA GLU A 86 4.21 2.07 -11.61
C GLU A 86 3.39 0.83 -11.95
N CYS A 87 2.47 0.44 -11.05
CA CYS A 87 1.60 -0.72 -11.29
C CYS A 87 0.65 -0.46 -12.46
N GLU A 88 0.17 0.76 -12.62
CA GLU A 88 -0.72 1.11 -13.75
C GLU A 88 -0.03 0.92 -15.10
N LYS A 89 1.26 1.18 -15.19
CA LYS A 89 2.01 0.99 -16.43
C LYS A 89 1.97 -0.47 -16.89
N MET A 90 1.85 -1.39 -15.95
CA MET A 90 1.83 -2.83 -16.23
C MET A 90 0.44 -3.45 -16.18
N GLY A 91 -0.57 -2.65 -15.84
CA GLY A 91 -1.94 -3.14 -15.61
C GLY A 91 -2.59 -3.80 -16.81
N ASN A 92 -2.24 -3.37 -18.02
CA ASN A 92 -2.75 -3.98 -19.25
C ASN A 92 -2.21 -5.38 -19.49
N LYS A 93 -1.10 -5.72 -18.86
CA LYS A 93 -0.39 -6.97 -19.09
C LYS A 93 -0.52 -7.96 -17.95
N MET A 94 -0.81 -7.45 -16.74
CA MET A 94 -0.94 -8.30 -15.56
C MET A 94 -2.07 -7.80 -14.66
N GLU A 95 -3.02 -8.68 -14.40
CA GLU A 95 -4.17 -8.39 -13.54
C GLU A 95 -3.73 -8.03 -12.13
N ALA A 96 -2.72 -8.70 -11.61
CA ALA A 96 -2.18 -8.41 -10.28
C ALA A 96 -1.73 -6.95 -10.16
N CYS A 97 -1.08 -6.42 -11.20
CA CYS A 97 -0.63 -5.03 -11.20
C CYS A 97 -1.81 -4.06 -11.22
N LYS A 98 -2.85 -4.39 -11.99
CA LYS A 98 -4.06 -3.57 -12.03
C LYS A 98 -4.74 -3.52 -10.67
N GLU A 99 -4.91 -4.66 -10.03
CA GLU A 99 -5.52 -4.75 -8.71
C GLU A 99 -4.69 -4.03 -7.65
N CYS A 100 -3.36 -4.17 -7.73
CA CYS A 100 -2.46 -3.49 -6.82
C CYS A 100 -2.55 -1.97 -6.96
N ALA A 101 -2.62 -1.47 -8.19
CA ALA A 101 -2.76 -0.03 -8.43
C ALA A 101 -4.04 0.51 -7.78
N GLU A 102 -5.15 -0.21 -7.95
CA GLU A 102 -6.44 0.19 -7.37
C GLU A 102 -6.35 0.22 -5.84
N MET A 103 -5.74 -0.81 -5.24
CA MET A 103 -5.58 -0.89 -3.80
C MET A 103 -4.69 0.23 -3.25
N CYS A 104 -3.60 0.52 -3.96
CA CYS A 104 -2.69 1.60 -3.56
C CYS A 104 -3.39 2.96 -3.58
N LYS A 105 -4.23 3.21 -4.58
CA LYS A 105 -5.01 4.46 -4.65
C LYS A 105 -5.98 4.57 -3.48
N LYS A 106 -6.64 3.49 -3.16
CA LYS A 106 -7.57 3.44 -2.02
C LYS A 106 -6.83 3.72 -0.72
N CYS A 107 -5.68 3.10 -0.54
CA CYS A 107 -4.87 3.29 0.66
C CYS A 107 -4.38 4.73 0.78
N ALA A 108 -3.91 5.33 -0.32
CA ALA A 108 -3.48 6.72 -0.32
C ALA A 108 -4.64 7.64 0.12
N GLN A 109 -5.84 7.38 -0.37
CA GLN A 109 -7.01 8.17 -0.01
C GLN A 109 -7.35 8.05 1.48
N GLU A 110 -7.32 6.83 2.02
CA GLU A 110 -7.58 6.61 3.43
C GLU A 110 -6.54 7.30 4.30
N CYS A 111 -5.27 7.25 3.91
CA CYS A 111 -4.20 7.95 4.63
C CYS A 111 -4.42 9.47 4.61
N ARG A 112 -4.86 10.02 3.46
CA ARG A 112 -5.14 11.45 3.37
C ARG A 112 -6.32 11.87 4.23
N ASN A 113 -7.32 10.98 4.37
CA ASN A 113 -8.46 11.26 5.25
C ASN A 113 -8.02 11.40 6.70
N MET A 114 -6.94 10.74 7.09
CA MET A 114 -6.42 10.84 8.45
C MET A 114 -5.73 12.17 8.75
N MET A 115 -5.39 12.93 7.71
CA MET A 115 -4.70 14.21 7.86
C MET A 115 -5.65 15.41 7.96
N ARG A 116 -6.94 15.17 7.83
CA ARG A 116 -7.97 16.23 7.90
C ARG A 116 -8.44 16.48 9.31
#